data_426a2fe7f978e6990f9058340952091f
#
_entry.id   426a2fe7f978e6990f9058340952091f
#
_cell.length_a   1.000
_cell.length_b   1.000
_cell.length_c   1.000
_cell.angle_alpha   90.00
_cell.angle_beta   90.00
_cell.angle_gamma   90.00
#
_symmetry.space_group_name_H-M   'P 1'
#
loop_
_entity.id
_entity.type
_entity.pdbx_description
1 polymer ?
#
loop_
_entity_poly.entity_id
_entity_poly.type
_entity_poly.pdbx_seq_one_letter_code
_entity_poly.pdbx_strand_id
1 'polypeptide(L)'
;MIMEVIKTAIEGVCIIEPKVFGDARGYFFESFSEREFQEKVGDIHFVQDNESMSKYGVMRGLHFQRPPYAQSKLVRCVKGKVIDVAVDIRKGSPTYGQHVAVLLTEENHRQFFIPQGFAHGFAVLSESAIFQYKCDNFYHPEADGGISILDESLGIDWGLTMEEALLSEKDTKHPKLAEFDSPFVWNQEQGTKNQD
;
A
#
# COMPACT_ATOMS: atom_id res chain seq x y z
N MET A 1 -13.02 20.94 3.30
CA MET A 1 -11.95 19.93 3.35
C MET A 1 -12.62 18.58 3.35
N ILE A 2 -12.39 17.75 2.33
CA ILE A 2 -13.09 16.49 2.11
C ILE A 2 -12.24 15.30 2.60
N MET A 3 -10.91 15.49 2.78
CA MET A 3 -10.02 14.46 3.33
C MET A 3 -8.97 15.03 4.29
N GLU A 4 -8.58 14.21 5.27
CA GLU A 4 -7.43 14.44 6.14
C GLU A 4 -6.27 13.56 5.69
N VAL A 5 -5.03 14.08 5.71
CA VAL A 5 -3.81 13.34 5.40
C VAL A 5 -2.98 13.21 6.65
N ILE A 6 -2.78 11.97 7.09
CA ILE A 6 -2.00 11.62 8.28
C ILE A 6 -0.64 11.10 7.83
N LYS A 7 0.41 11.83 8.17
CA LYS A 7 1.80 11.40 7.91
C LYS A 7 2.13 10.20 8.78
N THR A 8 2.91 9.26 8.23
CA THR A 8 3.41 8.12 8.97
C THR A 8 4.86 8.33 9.41
N ALA A 9 5.44 7.34 10.11
CA ALA A 9 6.84 7.38 10.51
C ALA A 9 7.82 7.27 9.32
N ILE A 10 7.35 6.82 8.15
CA ILE A 10 8.17 6.68 6.94
C ILE A 10 7.74 7.73 5.92
N GLU A 11 8.69 8.56 5.53
CA GLU A 11 8.47 9.66 4.60
C GLU A 11 7.91 9.19 3.25
N GLY A 12 6.89 9.93 2.79
CA GLY A 12 6.17 9.66 1.54
C GLY A 12 4.95 8.77 1.70
N VAL A 13 4.91 7.94 2.75
CA VAL A 13 3.77 7.06 3.05
C VAL A 13 2.78 7.79 3.94
N CYS A 14 1.49 7.81 3.58
CA CYS A 14 0.48 8.46 4.39
C CYS A 14 -0.86 7.72 4.40
N ILE A 15 -1.64 7.98 5.45
CA ILE A 15 -3.01 7.51 5.59
C ILE A 15 -3.94 8.66 5.21
N ILE A 16 -5.00 8.35 4.46
CA ILE A 16 -6.01 9.31 4.06
C ILE A 16 -7.32 8.93 4.72
N GLU A 17 -7.88 9.85 5.50
CA GLU A 17 -9.21 9.71 6.09
C GLU A 17 -10.20 10.60 5.34
N PRO A 18 -11.14 10.02 4.56
CA PRO A 18 -12.16 10.78 3.88
C PRO A 18 -13.21 11.28 4.88
N LYS A 19 -13.81 12.43 4.58
CA LYS A 19 -14.99 12.88 5.32
C LYS A 19 -16.22 12.12 4.87
N VAL A 20 -16.77 11.32 5.76
CA VAL A 20 -17.97 10.51 5.51
C VAL A 20 -19.21 11.26 6.00
N PHE A 21 -20.25 11.33 5.16
CA PHE A 21 -21.54 11.90 5.46
C PHE A 21 -22.56 10.77 5.55
N GLY A 22 -23.19 10.61 6.72
CA GLY A 22 -24.16 9.54 6.96
C GLY A 22 -25.55 10.07 7.33
N ASP A 23 -26.61 9.35 6.92
CA ASP A 23 -28.00 9.58 7.34
C ASP A 23 -28.77 8.23 7.40
N ALA A 24 -30.08 8.27 7.60
CA ALA A 24 -30.92 7.07 7.68
C ALA A 24 -30.93 6.19 6.39
N ARG A 25 -30.44 6.70 5.27
CA ARG A 25 -30.35 5.96 4.00
C ARG A 25 -28.99 5.26 3.81
N GLY A 26 -27.96 5.60 4.60
CA GLY A 26 -26.61 5.10 4.46
C GLY A 26 -25.58 6.23 4.54
N TYR A 27 -24.51 6.13 3.77
CA TYR A 27 -23.42 7.10 3.76
C TYR A 27 -23.00 7.52 2.34
N PHE A 28 -22.37 8.66 2.28
CA PHE A 28 -21.69 9.17 1.09
C PHE A 28 -20.34 9.76 1.48
N PHE A 29 -19.32 9.52 0.68
CA PHE A 29 -18.06 10.25 0.74
C PHE A 29 -17.42 10.32 -0.63
N GLU A 30 -16.59 11.33 -0.86
CA GLU A 30 -15.74 11.42 -2.03
C GLU A 30 -14.53 10.51 -1.80
N SER A 31 -14.48 9.39 -2.53
CA SER A 31 -13.41 8.39 -2.34
C SER A 31 -12.11 8.79 -3.00
N PHE A 32 -12.12 9.71 -3.95
CA PHE A 32 -10.94 10.28 -4.58
C PHE A 32 -11.25 11.62 -5.24
N SER A 33 -10.36 12.59 -5.06
CA SER A 33 -10.33 13.86 -5.76
C SER A 33 -8.89 14.12 -6.17
N GLU A 34 -8.61 14.12 -7.47
CA GLU A 34 -7.27 14.38 -8.00
C GLU A 34 -6.75 15.74 -7.52
N ARG A 35 -7.57 16.78 -7.57
CA ARG A 35 -7.22 18.12 -7.10
C ARG A 35 -6.79 18.14 -5.63
N GLU A 36 -7.60 17.57 -4.72
CA GLU A 36 -7.27 17.53 -3.30
C GLU A 36 -6.06 16.63 -3.00
N PHE A 37 -5.91 15.54 -3.75
CA PHE A 37 -4.78 14.64 -3.62
C PHE A 37 -3.48 15.34 -4.02
N GLN A 38 -3.47 16.05 -5.16
CA GLN A 38 -2.32 16.81 -5.62
C GLN A 38 -1.94 17.96 -4.68
N GLU A 39 -2.93 18.66 -4.11
CA GLU A 39 -2.69 19.73 -3.13
C GLU A 39 -2.07 19.21 -1.81
N LYS A 40 -2.47 18.03 -1.35
CA LYS A 40 -2.16 17.57 0.01
C LYS A 40 -1.12 16.46 0.08
N VAL A 41 -1.00 15.64 -0.96
CA VAL A 41 -0.11 14.46 -0.99
C VAL A 41 1.01 14.65 -1.97
N GLY A 42 0.70 15.02 -3.22
CA GLY A 42 1.71 15.23 -4.25
C GLY A 42 1.15 15.19 -5.68
N ASP A 43 1.95 15.66 -6.63
CA ASP A 43 1.59 15.71 -8.05
C ASP A 43 1.67 14.30 -8.68
N ILE A 44 0.62 13.53 -8.47
CA ILE A 44 0.49 12.14 -8.92
C ILE A 44 -0.80 11.99 -9.71
N HIS A 45 -0.70 11.39 -10.90
CA HIS A 45 -1.82 11.06 -11.77
C HIS A 45 -2.07 9.56 -11.76
N PHE A 46 -3.22 9.14 -11.29
CA PHE A 46 -3.62 7.73 -11.34
C PHE A 46 -4.24 7.40 -12.68
N VAL A 47 -3.77 6.31 -13.31
CA VAL A 47 -4.13 5.90 -14.68
C VAL A 47 -4.78 4.51 -14.74
N GLN A 48 -4.78 3.76 -13.63
CA GLN A 48 -5.32 2.41 -13.58
C GLN A 48 -5.98 2.15 -12.23
N ASP A 49 -7.18 1.57 -12.26
CA ASP A 49 -7.89 1.06 -11.09
C ASP A 49 -7.96 -0.47 -11.13
N ASN A 50 -7.73 -1.09 -9.97
CA ASN A 50 -7.81 -2.54 -9.81
C ASN A 50 -8.73 -2.88 -8.64
N GLU A 51 -9.42 -4.02 -8.75
CA GLU A 51 -10.22 -4.59 -7.68
C GLU A 51 -9.90 -6.09 -7.52
N SER A 52 -9.83 -6.56 -6.31
CA SER A 52 -9.73 -7.98 -6.00
C SER A 52 -10.65 -8.36 -4.86
N MET A 53 -11.16 -9.61 -4.90
CA MET A 53 -11.84 -10.24 -3.76
C MET A 53 -10.97 -11.38 -3.27
N SER A 54 -10.84 -11.49 -1.96
CA SER A 54 -10.03 -12.52 -1.29
C SER A 54 -10.72 -13.01 -0.03
N LYS A 55 -10.54 -14.30 0.29
CA LYS A 55 -11.07 -14.95 1.50
C LYS A 55 -10.14 -14.70 2.68
N TYR A 56 -10.64 -15.00 3.90
CA TYR A 56 -9.82 -15.00 5.12
C TYR A 56 -8.51 -15.75 4.95
N GLY A 57 -7.46 -15.21 5.51
CA GLY A 57 -6.12 -15.78 5.47
C GLY A 57 -5.34 -15.53 4.18
N VAL A 58 -5.98 -15.05 3.11
CA VAL A 58 -5.25 -14.71 1.87
C VAL A 58 -4.29 -13.56 2.15
N MET A 59 -3.03 -13.79 1.79
CA MET A 59 -1.99 -12.78 1.80
C MET A 59 -1.51 -12.56 0.37
N ARG A 60 -1.30 -11.30 -0.02
CA ARG A 60 -0.76 -10.91 -1.33
C ARG A 60 0.38 -9.92 -1.12
N GLY A 61 1.52 -10.19 -1.69
CA GLY A 61 2.69 -9.30 -1.56
C GLY A 61 4.00 -10.05 -1.34
N LEU A 62 5.02 -9.35 -0.97
CA LEU A 62 5.16 -7.88 -1.04
C LEU A 62 5.60 -7.49 -2.44
N HIS A 63 4.75 -6.80 -3.19
CA HIS A 63 4.93 -6.55 -4.62
C HIS A 63 5.35 -5.11 -4.93
N PHE A 64 6.06 -4.94 -6.03
CA PHE A 64 6.37 -3.67 -6.68
C PHE A 64 6.58 -3.89 -8.18
N GLN A 65 6.59 -2.82 -8.97
CA GLN A 65 7.13 -2.84 -10.33
C GLN A 65 8.48 -2.13 -10.38
N ARG A 66 9.42 -2.68 -11.15
CA ARG A 66 10.74 -2.08 -11.35
C ARG A 66 10.67 -0.84 -12.23
N PRO A 67 11.54 0.18 -12.01
CA PRO A 67 11.71 1.26 -12.97
C PRO A 67 12.02 0.72 -14.39
N PRO A 68 11.54 1.41 -15.46
CA PRO A 68 10.83 2.68 -15.45
C PRO A 68 9.31 2.58 -15.18
N TYR A 69 8.79 1.39 -14.89
CA TYR A 69 7.37 1.10 -14.72
C TYR A 69 6.91 1.09 -13.25
N ALA A 70 7.73 1.66 -12.35
CA ALA A 70 7.38 1.73 -10.94
C ALA A 70 6.01 2.36 -10.70
N GLN A 71 5.29 1.89 -9.69
CA GLN A 71 3.93 2.33 -9.37
C GLN A 71 3.84 2.88 -7.95
N SER A 72 3.24 4.07 -7.82
CA SER A 72 2.60 4.48 -6.57
C SER A 72 1.19 3.91 -6.51
N LYS A 73 0.70 3.65 -5.31
CA LYS A 73 -0.62 3.04 -5.11
C LYS A 73 -1.42 3.82 -4.07
N LEU A 74 -2.70 4.01 -4.34
CA LEU A 74 -3.68 4.47 -3.36
C LEU A 74 -4.70 3.35 -3.14
N VAL A 75 -4.67 2.74 -1.96
CA VAL A 75 -5.41 1.51 -1.67
C VAL A 75 -6.49 1.71 -0.63
N ARG A 76 -7.56 0.91 -0.68
CA ARG A 76 -8.61 0.86 0.33
C ARG A 76 -9.29 -0.51 0.40
N CYS A 77 -9.85 -0.84 1.56
CA CYS A 77 -10.74 -1.97 1.75
C CYS A 77 -12.20 -1.50 1.58
N VAL A 78 -12.89 -1.97 0.54
CA VAL A 78 -14.28 -1.58 0.24
C VAL A 78 -15.26 -2.42 1.05
N LYS A 79 -14.92 -3.69 1.29
CA LYS A 79 -15.69 -4.62 2.11
C LYS A 79 -14.73 -5.46 2.94
N GLY A 80 -15.11 -5.71 4.18
CA GLY A 80 -14.33 -6.53 5.11
C GLY A 80 -13.17 -5.77 5.75
N LYS A 81 -12.08 -6.49 6.02
CA LYS A 81 -10.96 -6.00 6.83
C LYS A 81 -9.65 -6.60 6.35
N VAL A 82 -8.64 -5.75 6.18
CA VAL A 82 -7.27 -6.16 5.86
C VAL A 82 -6.25 -5.41 6.73
N ILE A 83 -5.12 -6.05 7.03
CA ILE A 83 -3.90 -5.34 7.39
C ILE A 83 -3.12 -5.09 6.12
N ASP A 84 -2.81 -3.84 5.83
CA ASP A 84 -2.09 -3.39 4.64
C ASP A 84 -0.72 -2.87 5.03
N VAL A 85 0.33 -3.25 4.28
CA VAL A 85 1.72 -3.01 4.66
C VAL A 85 2.52 -2.46 3.51
N ALA A 86 3.28 -1.41 3.78
CA ALA A 86 4.29 -0.83 2.88
C ALA A 86 5.68 -0.96 3.51
N VAL A 87 6.62 -1.59 2.82
CA VAL A 87 8.02 -1.74 3.25
C VAL A 87 8.90 -0.85 2.41
N ASP A 88 9.74 -0.03 3.05
CA ASP A 88 10.72 0.81 2.35
C ASP A 88 11.84 -0.06 1.76
N ILE A 89 11.95 -0.07 0.44
CA ILE A 89 13.01 -0.80 -0.28
C ILE A 89 13.97 0.13 -1.05
N ARG A 90 14.04 1.42 -0.69
CA ARG A 90 14.93 2.41 -1.33
C ARG A 90 16.33 2.32 -0.72
N LYS A 91 17.32 1.88 -1.48
CA LYS A 91 18.73 1.81 -1.03
C LYS A 91 19.20 3.17 -0.52
N GLY A 92 19.86 3.18 0.63
CA GLY A 92 20.36 4.40 1.27
C GLY A 92 19.31 5.18 2.05
N SER A 93 18.05 4.75 2.06
CA SER A 93 17.02 5.33 2.92
C SER A 93 17.32 5.07 4.40
N PRO A 94 17.13 6.05 5.30
CA PRO A 94 17.27 5.83 6.75
C PRO A 94 16.23 4.84 7.30
N THR A 95 15.16 4.57 6.54
CA THR A 95 14.09 3.62 6.89
C THR A 95 14.10 2.36 6.01
N TYR A 96 15.19 2.09 5.28
CA TYR A 96 15.30 0.87 4.47
C TYR A 96 15.01 -0.39 5.30
N GLY A 97 14.07 -1.22 4.81
CA GLY A 97 13.62 -2.44 5.50
C GLY A 97 12.60 -2.19 6.61
N GLN A 98 12.32 -0.95 6.99
CA GLN A 98 11.23 -0.63 7.91
C GLN A 98 9.89 -0.62 7.17
N HIS A 99 8.81 -0.79 7.92
CA HIS A 99 7.46 -0.84 7.34
C HIS A 99 6.47 0.03 8.09
N VAL A 100 5.38 0.36 7.39
CA VAL A 100 4.15 0.91 7.97
C VAL A 100 3.05 -0.11 7.74
N ALA A 101 2.32 -0.46 8.80
CA ALA A 101 1.15 -1.34 8.73
C ALA A 101 -0.11 -0.56 9.12
N VAL A 102 -1.17 -0.69 8.34
CA VAL A 102 -2.44 0.04 8.53
C VAL A 102 -3.62 -0.91 8.44
N LEU A 103 -4.49 -0.86 9.42
CA LEU A 103 -5.77 -1.57 9.37
C LEU A 103 -6.74 -0.78 8.49
N LEU A 104 -7.14 -1.38 7.36
CA LEU A 104 -8.14 -0.85 6.44
C LEU A 104 -9.41 -1.69 6.54
N THR A 105 -10.54 -1.04 6.75
CA THR A 105 -11.85 -1.71 6.89
C THR A 105 -12.95 -0.96 6.14
N GLU A 106 -14.05 -1.66 5.85
CA GLU A 106 -15.23 -1.04 5.27
C GLU A 106 -15.84 0.04 6.17
N GLU A 107 -15.63 -0.05 7.50
CA GLU A 107 -16.20 0.91 8.46
C GLU A 107 -15.33 2.16 8.62
N ASN A 108 -13.98 2.02 8.57
CA ASN A 108 -13.10 3.18 8.78
C ASN A 108 -12.88 4.00 7.51
N HIS A 109 -13.20 3.45 6.34
CA HIS A 109 -13.04 4.07 5.02
C HIS A 109 -11.64 4.64 4.75
N ARG A 110 -10.65 4.28 5.56
CA ARG A 110 -9.26 4.71 5.40
C ARG A 110 -8.70 4.26 4.07
N GLN A 111 -7.86 5.12 3.52
CA GLN A 111 -7.05 4.80 2.37
C GLN A 111 -5.58 4.91 2.75
N PHE A 112 -4.74 4.17 2.07
CA PHE A 112 -3.31 4.14 2.33
C PHE A 112 -2.57 4.47 1.04
N PHE A 113 -1.74 5.52 1.08
CA PHE A 113 -0.91 5.92 -0.04
C PHE A 113 0.51 5.38 0.13
N ILE A 114 0.96 4.67 -0.89
CA ILE A 114 2.25 4.00 -0.95
C ILE A 114 2.97 4.50 -2.20
N PRO A 115 4.03 5.33 -2.06
CA PRO A 115 4.76 5.85 -3.21
C PRO A 115 5.63 4.80 -3.88
N GLN A 116 6.22 5.13 -5.04
CA GLN A 116 7.24 4.32 -5.68
C GLN A 116 8.42 4.10 -4.74
N GLY A 117 9.08 2.94 -4.83
CA GLY A 117 10.19 2.59 -3.95
C GLY A 117 9.79 1.84 -2.69
N PHE A 118 8.55 1.38 -2.64
CA PHE A 118 8.03 0.52 -1.57
C PHE A 118 7.55 -0.82 -2.12
N ALA A 119 7.74 -1.87 -1.33
CA ALA A 119 7.08 -3.16 -1.54
C ALA A 119 5.77 -3.17 -0.75
N HIS A 120 4.69 -3.61 -1.38
CA HIS A 120 3.34 -3.52 -0.86
C HIS A 120 2.65 -4.88 -0.79
N GLY A 121 1.92 -5.11 0.28
CA GLY A 121 1.10 -6.30 0.44
C GLY A 121 0.04 -6.15 1.51
N PHE A 122 -0.88 -7.10 1.56
CA PHE A 122 -1.93 -7.14 2.58
C PHE A 122 -2.29 -8.56 2.99
N ALA A 123 -2.92 -8.67 4.16
CA ALA A 123 -3.52 -9.90 4.67
C ALA A 123 -5.00 -9.68 5.01
N VAL A 124 -5.86 -10.63 4.65
CA VAL A 124 -7.30 -10.58 4.89
C VAL A 124 -7.65 -11.12 6.27
N LEU A 125 -8.28 -10.27 7.10
CA LEU A 125 -8.63 -10.55 8.49
C LEU A 125 -10.13 -10.76 8.73
N SER A 126 -10.96 -10.65 7.69
CA SER A 126 -12.41 -10.94 7.70
C SER A 126 -12.72 -12.17 6.87
N GLU A 127 -13.94 -12.69 6.92
CA GLU A 127 -14.37 -13.85 6.11
C GLU A 127 -14.03 -13.67 4.62
N SER A 128 -14.21 -12.43 4.13
CA SER A 128 -13.75 -11.99 2.81
C SER A 128 -13.46 -10.50 2.80
N ALA A 129 -12.64 -10.04 1.88
CA ALA A 129 -12.41 -8.63 1.65
C ALA A 129 -12.48 -8.29 0.16
N ILE A 130 -13.06 -7.12 -0.16
CA ILE A 130 -12.96 -6.49 -1.47
C ILE A 130 -11.97 -5.34 -1.33
N PHE A 131 -10.89 -5.41 -2.09
CA PHE A 131 -9.76 -4.50 -2.02
C PHE A 131 -9.59 -3.78 -3.35
N GLN A 132 -9.62 -2.45 -3.32
CA GLN A 132 -9.42 -1.60 -4.49
C GLN A 132 -8.16 -0.77 -4.36
N TYR A 133 -7.48 -0.53 -5.49
CA TYR A 133 -6.33 0.37 -5.53
C TYR A 133 -6.15 1.04 -6.88
N LYS A 134 -5.72 2.30 -6.83
CA LYS A 134 -5.29 3.10 -7.97
C LYS A 134 -3.79 2.99 -8.13
N CYS A 135 -3.31 3.01 -9.39
CA CYS A 135 -1.90 3.04 -9.74
C CYS A 135 -1.59 4.23 -10.66
N ASP A 136 -0.45 4.86 -10.47
CA ASP A 136 0.06 5.97 -11.29
C ASP A 136 0.79 5.52 -12.57
N ASN A 137 0.91 4.22 -12.78
CA ASN A 137 1.47 3.64 -13.99
C ASN A 137 0.71 2.36 -14.37
N PHE A 138 0.80 1.94 -15.63
CA PHE A 138 0.17 0.72 -16.10
C PHE A 138 0.89 -0.54 -15.62
N TYR A 139 0.17 -1.66 -15.60
CA TYR A 139 0.76 -2.94 -15.26
C TYR A 139 1.67 -3.45 -16.37
N HIS A 140 2.90 -3.78 -16.01
CA HIS A 140 3.93 -4.36 -16.86
C HIS A 140 4.43 -5.67 -16.25
N PRO A 141 4.00 -6.83 -16.79
CA PRO A 141 4.39 -8.14 -16.25
C PRO A 141 5.91 -8.36 -16.16
N GLU A 142 6.66 -7.82 -17.11
CA GLU A 142 8.13 -7.91 -17.17
C GLU A 142 8.84 -7.08 -16.08
N ALA A 143 8.15 -6.09 -15.53
CA ALA A 143 8.66 -5.25 -14.45
C ALA A 143 8.22 -5.72 -13.05
N ASP A 144 7.33 -6.70 -13.00
CA ASP A 144 6.79 -7.23 -11.76
C ASP A 144 7.89 -7.84 -10.89
N GLY A 145 7.88 -7.54 -9.61
CA GLY A 145 8.83 -8.00 -8.64
C GLY A 145 8.24 -8.04 -7.23
N GLY A 146 9.01 -8.61 -6.31
CA GLY A 146 8.61 -8.70 -4.92
C GLY A 146 9.74 -9.10 -4.00
N ILE A 147 9.48 -8.93 -2.71
CA ILE A 147 10.26 -9.53 -1.62
C ILE A 147 9.35 -10.46 -0.82
N SER A 148 9.95 -11.40 -0.10
CA SER A 148 9.20 -12.43 0.62
C SER A 148 8.31 -11.80 1.70
N ILE A 149 7.00 -12.04 1.60
CA ILE A 149 6.02 -11.68 2.62
C ILE A 149 6.21 -12.49 3.91
N LEU A 150 6.93 -13.61 3.83
CA LEU A 150 7.29 -14.50 4.94
C LEU A 150 8.66 -14.17 5.54
N ASP A 151 9.28 -13.05 5.19
CA ASP A 151 10.55 -12.64 5.75
C ASP A 151 10.39 -12.14 7.19
N GLU A 152 10.71 -13.00 8.16
CA GLU A 152 10.60 -12.69 9.59
C GLU A 152 11.46 -11.50 10.01
N SER A 153 12.55 -11.21 9.27
CA SER A 153 13.43 -10.06 9.57
C SER A 153 12.74 -8.71 9.41
N LEU A 154 11.63 -8.66 8.67
CA LEU A 154 10.79 -7.45 8.52
C LEU A 154 9.96 -7.15 9.77
N GLY A 155 9.75 -8.13 10.66
CA GLY A 155 9.01 -7.96 11.92
C GLY A 155 7.55 -7.53 11.73
N ILE A 156 6.91 -7.89 10.62
CA ILE A 156 5.54 -7.50 10.31
C ILE A 156 4.56 -8.39 11.07
N ASP A 157 3.67 -7.75 11.84
CA ASP A 157 2.51 -8.43 12.43
C ASP A 157 1.35 -8.42 11.43
N TRP A 158 1.10 -9.55 10.81
CA TRP A 158 0.02 -9.72 9.83
C TRP A 158 -1.35 -9.98 10.47
N GLY A 159 -1.42 -10.18 11.80
CA GLY A 159 -2.64 -10.56 12.50
C GLY A 159 -3.16 -11.96 12.15
N LEU A 160 -2.32 -12.80 11.54
CA LEU A 160 -2.58 -14.18 11.13
C LEU A 160 -1.45 -15.08 11.62
N THR A 161 -1.77 -16.33 11.91
CA THR A 161 -0.73 -17.37 12.07
C THR A 161 -0.29 -17.88 10.69
N MET A 162 0.90 -18.48 10.62
CA MET A 162 1.40 -19.05 9.36
C MET A 162 0.53 -20.23 8.87
N GLU A 163 -0.17 -20.92 9.77
CA GLU A 163 -1.10 -22.00 9.44
C GLU A 163 -2.38 -21.48 8.75
N GLU A 164 -2.78 -20.24 9.06
CA GLU A 164 -3.94 -19.58 8.45
C GLU A 164 -3.59 -18.90 7.11
N ALA A 165 -2.32 -18.64 6.85
CA ALA A 165 -1.86 -17.89 5.69
C ALA A 165 -2.08 -18.67 4.38
N LEU A 166 -2.73 -18.03 3.42
CA LEU A 166 -2.96 -18.52 2.07
C LEU A 166 -2.22 -17.67 1.06
N LEU A 167 -1.17 -18.23 0.47
CA LEU A 167 -0.28 -17.55 -0.47
C LEU A 167 -0.41 -18.14 -1.88
N SER A 168 -0.19 -17.31 -2.88
CA SER A 168 0.02 -17.81 -4.24
C SER A 168 1.39 -18.49 -4.35
N GLU A 169 1.54 -19.43 -5.30
CA GLU A 169 2.84 -20.05 -5.59
C GLU A 169 3.91 -18.99 -5.93
N LYS A 170 3.54 -17.93 -6.62
CA LYS A 170 4.44 -16.82 -6.94
C LYS A 170 4.97 -16.14 -5.67
N ASP A 171 4.10 -15.83 -4.72
CA ASP A 171 4.46 -15.07 -3.52
C ASP A 171 5.38 -15.87 -2.57
N THR A 172 5.37 -17.21 -2.66
CA THR A 172 6.31 -18.07 -1.92
C THR A 172 7.73 -18.10 -2.48
N LYS A 173 7.95 -17.57 -3.70
CA LYS A 173 9.24 -17.65 -4.41
C LYS A 173 10.06 -16.36 -4.36
N HIS A 174 9.54 -15.30 -3.77
CA HIS A 174 10.26 -14.04 -3.67
C HIS A 174 11.46 -14.14 -2.70
N PRO A 175 12.57 -13.45 -2.98
CA PRO A 175 13.74 -13.43 -2.10
C PRO A 175 13.44 -12.69 -0.79
N LYS A 176 14.15 -13.04 0.28
CA LYS A 176 14.18 -12.24 1.50
C LYS A 176 14.86 -10.89 1.25
N LEU A 177 14.56 -9.89 2.09
CA LEU A 177 15.13 -8.55 1.96
C LEU A 177 16.68 -8.57 1.92
N ALA A 178 17.31 -9.44 2.73
CA ALA A 178 18.76 -9.57 2.78
C ALA A 178 19.40 -10.09 1.48
N GLU A 179 18.62 -10.77 0.64
CA GLU A 179 19.05 -11.35 -0.64
C GLU A 179 18.61 -10.49 -1.83
N PHE A 180 17.85 -9.44 -1.56
CA PHE A 180 17.22 -8.60 -2.57
C PHE A 180 18.09 -7.40 -2.93
N ASP A 181 18.39 -7.27 -4.22
CA ASP A 181 19.03 -6.07 -4.76
C ASP A 181 17.99 -5.09 -5.29
N SER A 182 17.67 -4.10 -4.46
CA SER A 182 16.62 -3.14 -4.80
C SER A 182 16.98 -2.28 -6.01
N PRO A 183 16.07 -2.10 -6.98
CA PRO A 183 16.26 -1.17 -8.10
C PRO A 183 15.99 0.28 -7.72
N PHE A 184 15.55 0.56 -6.49
CA PHE A 184 15.22 1.91 -6.01
C PHE A 184 16.36 2.47 -5.16
N VAL A 185 16.62 3.77 -5.33
CA VAL A 185 17.63 4.51 -4.59
C VAL A 185 16.96 5.69 -3.89
N TRP A 186 17.31 5.92 -2.63
CA TRP A 186 16.89 7.09 -1.87
C TRP A 186 17.63 8.33 -2.35
N ASN A 187 16.90 9.37 -2.79
CA ASN A 187 17.44 10.68 -3.14
C ASN A 187 16.94 11.69 -2.13
N GLN A 188 17.85 12.28 -1.35
CA GLN A 188 17.53 13.30 -0.32
C GLN A 188 16.80 14.53 -0.88
N GLU A 189 16.94 14.84 -2.17
CA GLU A 189 16.29 15.99 -2.81
C GLU A 189 14.78 15.84 -3.00
N GLN A 190 14.23 14.66 -2.88
CA GLN A 190 12.78 14.43 -2.96
C GLN A 190 12.05 14.70 -1.63
N GLY A 191 12.76 14.69 -0.49
CA GLY A 191 12.21 14.93 0.84
C GLY A 191 12.01 16.40 1.20
N THR A 192 12.66 17.32 0.53
CA THR A 192 12.67 18.75 0.91
C THR A 192 11.60 19.62 0.22
N LYS A 193 10.83 19.10 -0.72
CA LYS A 193 9.79 19.88 -1.45
C LYS A 193 8.47 20.09 -0.71
N ASN A 194 8.30 19.52 0.49
CA ASN A 194 7.06 19.62 1.27
C ASN A 194 7.23 20.32 2.64
N GLN A 195 8.22 21.21 2.78
CA GLN A 195 8.47 21.96 4.04
C GLN A 195 8.36 23.48 3.92
N ASP A 196 7.62 24.01 2.95
CA ASP A 196 7.27 25.43 2.91
C ASP A 196 5.76 25.63 2.85
#